data_a988ef4f6060f5908f9e02681a17e04a
#
_entry.id   a988ef4f6060f5908f9e02681a17e04a
#
_cell.length_a   1.000
_cell.length_b   1.000
_cell.length_c   1.000
_cell.angle_alpha   90.00
_cell.angle_beta   90.00
_cell.angle_gamma   90.00
#
_symmetry.space_group_name_H-M   'P 1'
#
loop_
_entity.id
_entity.type
_entity.pdbx_description
1 polymer ?
#
loop_
_entity_poly.entity_id
_entity_poly.type
_entity_poly.pdbx_seq_one_letter_code
_entity_poly.pdbx_strand_id
1 'polypeptide(L)'
;IHIDTIPSEIKLPRRYAFRYMEIEAIDTSLKWQLVVEDVSCTSVSAVRIEDVEPVKSDDEMIRRLDRVSLRTLQNCMQSVFEDGPKRDRRLWLGDLRLQALANYETFHNMDLVKRCLYLFAAQTKDNGQVSACLFTEPKFIVDDTFLLDYSMFFGATLYDYYEASGDKETLKDLSTCAYRQMEIAEEWFDEKNLLKNGEGFWGFIDWTDGLNKQSAMQGVYIYCAGKVQKIAEALGDTEKAAYFAKEAKEKTEAAKKY
;
A
#
# COMPACT_ATOMS: atom_id res chain seq x y z
N ILE A 1 -1.41 -22.28 25.29
CA ILE A 1 -0.06 -22.91 25.21
C ILE A 1 -0.02 -23.97 26.30
N HIS A 2 0.48 -25.14 25.96
CA HIS A 2 0.73 -26.23 26.92
C HIS A 2 2.20 -26.19 27.32
N ILE A 3 2.48 -26.33 28.63
CA ILE A 3 3.84 -26.29 29.19
C ILE A 3 4.10 -27.64 29.86
N ASP A 4 4.98 -28.43 29.28
CA ASP A 4 5.31 -29.77 29.76
C ASP A 4 6.46 -29.79 30.77
N THR A 5 7.32 -28.81 30.73
CA THR A 5 8.51 -28.71 31.60
C THR A 5 8.73 -27.31 32.13
N ILE A 6 9.19 -27.20 33.38
CA ILE A 6 9.57 -25.94 34.04
C ILE A 6 10.96 -26.10 34.70
N PRO A 7 11.78 -25.04 34.67
CA PRO A 7 11.55 -23.75 34.07
C PRO A 7 11.59 -23.82 32.52
N SER A 8 10.82 -22.96 31.85
CA SER A 8 10.83 -22.88 30.38
C SER A 8 10.61 -21.45 29.90
N GLU A 9 11.18 -21.15 28.73
CA GLU A 9 10.94 -19.90 28.01
C GLU A 9 9.94 -20.16 26.89
N ILE A 10 8.87 -19.37 26.85
CA ILE A 10 7.83 -19.48 25.84
C ILE A 10 7.92 -18.31 24.89
N LYS A 11 8.24 -18.59 23.62
CA LYS A 11 8.19 -17.61 22.53
C LYS A 11 6.93 -17.80 21.72
N LEU A 12 6.17 -16.71 21.55
CA LEU A 12 5.00 -16.74 20.67
C LEU A 12 5.45 -16.90 19.20
N PRO A 13 4.76 -17.72 18.39
CA PRO A 13 5.27 -18.18 17.10
C PRO A 13 5.19 -17.13 15.98
N ARG A 14 4.56 -15.99 16.22
CA ARG A 14 4.38 -14.93 15.26
C ARG A 14 4.37 -13.55 15.90
N ARG A 15 4.47 -12.50 15.09
CA ARG A 15 4.26 -11.13 15.54
C ARG A 15 2.78 -10.88 15.87
N TYR A 16 2.54 -10.15 16.94
CA TYR A 16 1.22 -9.74 17.40
C TYR A 16 1.16 -8.21 17.50
N ALA A 17 0.03 -7.63 17.16
CA ALA A 17 -0.27 -6.23 17.44
C ALA A 17 -1.29 -6.19 18.58
N PHE A 18 -0.91 -5.65 19.72
CA PHE A 18 -1.74 -5.61 20.93
C PHE A 18 -1.46 -4.35 21.74
N ARG A 19 -2.37 -4.03 22.63
CA ARG A 19 -2.22 -2.96 23.62
C ARG A 19 -2.06 -3.53 25.03
N TYR A 20 -2.76 -4.62 25.30
CA TYR A 20 -2.74 -5.34 26.57
C TYR A 20 -2.54 -6.81 26.29
N MET A 21 -1.87 -7.48 27.20
CA MET A 21 -1.68 -8.92 27.22
C MET A 21 -2.11 -9.44 28.58
N GLU A 22 -2.94 -10.48 28.59
CA GLU A 22 -3.36 -11.19 29.79
C GLU A 22 -2.80 -12.60 29.74
N ILE A 23 -2.32 -13.08 30.89
CA ILE A 23 -1.82 -14.44 31.06
C ILE A 23 -2.71 -15.10 32.11
N GLU A 24 -3.45 -16.11 31.70
CA GLU A 24 -4.31 -16.89 32.56
C GLU A 24 -3.81 -18.33 32.65
N ALA A 25 -3.63 -18.84 33.88
CA ALA A 25 -3.37 -20.26 34.11
C ALA A 25 -4.72 -21.01 34.18
N ILE A 26 -5.08 -21.72 33.11
CA ILE A 26 -6.37 -22.41 32.99
C ILE A 26 -6.38 -23.68 33.82
N ASP A 27 -5.29 -24.41 33.82
CA ASP A 27 -5.13 -25.69 34.55
C ASP A 27 -3.69 -25.87 35.01
N THR A 28 -3.54 -26.30 36.23
CA THR A 28 -2.26 -26.64 36.85
C THR A 28 -2.38 -27.90 37.71
N SER A 29 -1.27 -28.61 37.94
CA SER A 29 -1.25 -29.70 38.88
C SER A 29 -1.50 -29.19 40.29
N LEU A 30 -2.28 -29.92 41.08
CA LEU A 30 -2.51 -29.61 42.52
C LEU A 30 -1.25 -29.54 43.37
N LYS A 31 -0.14 -30.10 42.88
CA LYS A 31 1.16 -30.16 43.59
C LYS A 31 2.09 -29.02 43.22
N TRP A 32 1.77 -28.23 42.15
CA TRP A 32 2.67 -27.22 41.60
C TRP A 32 1.99 -25.89 41.45
N GLN A 33 2.71 -24.84 41.71
CA GLN A 33 2.30 -23.47 41.44
C GLN A 33 3.03 -22.97 40.20
N LEU A 34 2.30 -22.38 39.25
CA LEU A 34 2.91 -21.68 38.13
C LEU A 34 3.34 -20.27 38.58
N VAL A 35 4.60 -19.96 38.37
CA VAL A 35 5.16 -18.61 38.56
C VAL A 35 5.66 -18.10 37.25
N VAL A 36 5.18 -16.91 36.88
CA VAL A 36 5.68 -16.17 35.71
C VAL A 36 6.74 -15.21 36.20
N GLU A 37 8.01 -15.46 35.87
CA GLU A 37 9.14 -14.69 36.35
C GLU A 37 9.36 -13.40 35.54
N ASP A 38 9.18 -13.47 34.22
CA ASP A 38 9.39 -12.34 33.34
C ASP A 38 8.43 -12.39 32.11
N VAL A 39 8.05 -11.22 31.63
CA VAL A 39 7.28 -11.06 30.40
C VAL A 39 7.90 -9.93 29.61
N SER A 40 8.47 -10.26 28.46
CA SER A 40 9.10 -9.29 27.58
C SER A 40 8.44 -9.22 26.22
N CYS A 41 8.60 -8.07 25.55
CA CYS A 41 8.08 -7.82 24.22
C CYS A 41 9.11 -7.03 23.41
N THR A 42 9.39 -7.50 22.20
CA THR A 42 10.26 -6.79 21.26
C THR A 42 9.41 -6.10 20.21
N SER A 43 9.52 -4.78 20.09
CA SER A 43 8.91 -4.02 19.02
C SER A 43 9.64 -4.28 17.70
N VAL A 44 8.90 -4.55 16.63
CA VAL A 44 9.44 -4.84 15.29
C VAL A 44 8.90 -3.83 14.30
N SER A 45 9.79 -3.23 13.54
CA SER A 45 9.49 -2.33 12.42
C SER A 45 10.70 -2.25 11.48
N ALA A 46 10.47 -1.90 10.22
CA ALA A 46 11.54 -1.59 9.27
C ALA A 46 12.22 -0.24 9.53
N VAL A 47 11.69 0.58 10.43
CA VAL A 47 12.16 1.93 10.73
C VAL A 47 12.12 2.22 12.22
N ARG A 48 12.83 3.23 12.65
CA ARG A 48 12.89 3.70 14.03
C ARG A 48 12.33 5.11 14.11
N ILE A 49 11.42 5.35 15.05
CA ILE A 49 10.83 6.68 15.24
C ILE A 49 11.86 7.70 15.74
N GLU A 50 12.92 7.22 16.38
CA GLU A 50 14.04 8.04 16.89
C GLU A 50 14.87 8.65 15.76
N ASP A 51 14.76 8.13 14.54
CA ASP A 51 15.49 8.62 13.37
C ASP A 51 14.74 9.78 12.66
N VAL A 52 13.53 10.13 13.13
CA VAL A 52 12.70 11.21 12.57
C VAL A 52 12.68 12.41 13.49
N GLU A 53 13.00 13.59 12.94
CA GLU A 53 12.86 14.85 13.69
C GLU A 53 11.36 15.13 13.96
N PRO A 54 10.95 15.33 15.21
CA PRO A 54 9.58 15.69 15.53
C PRO A 54 9.21 17.07 15.00
N VAL A 55 7.93 17.27 14.69
CA VAL A 55 7.43 18.57 14.24
C VAL A 55 7.75 19.69 15.25
N LYS A 56 8.28 20.79 14.75
CA LYS A 56 8.54 22.01 15.53
C LYS A 56 7.26 22.85 15.60
N SER A 57 6.54 22.76 16.69
CA SER A 57 5.31 23.53 16.92
C SER A 57 5.15 23.87 18.40
N ASP A 58 4.63 25.05 18.71
CA ASP A 58 4.27 25.45 20.06
C ASP A 58 2.93 24.83 20.50
N ASP A 59 2.12 24.35 19.56
CA ASP A 59 0.84 23.70 19.83
C ASP A 59 1.05 22.23 20.23
N GLU A 60 0.64 21.90 21.47
CA GLU A 60 0.73 20.53 22.00
C GLU A 60 -0.14 19.54 21.21
N MET A 61 -1.27 19.96 20.66
CA MET A 61 -2.12 19.09 19.85
C MET A 61 -1.41 18.69 18.55
N ILE A 62 -0.74 19.64 17.88
CA ILE A 62 0.05 19.35 16.67
C ILE A 62 1.17 18.38 16.99
N ARG A 63 1.93 18.61 18.06
CA ARG A 63 3.00 17.68 18.47
C ARG A 63 2.47 16.28 18.80
N ARG A 64 1.28 16.20 19.42
CA ARG A 64 0.63 14.92 19.72
C ARG A 64 0.17 14.20 18.46
N LEU A 65 -0.46 14.91 17.52
CA LEU A 65 -0.89 14.35 16.23
C LEU A 65 0.31 13.80 15.46
N ASP A 66 1.40 14.56 15.39
CA ASP A 66 2.63 14.14 14.74
C ASP A 66 3.17 12.83 15.34
N ARG A 67 3.37 12.79 16.67
CA ARG A 67 3.85 11.56 17.35
C ARG A 67 2.97 10.35 17.09
N VAL A 68 1.64 10.52 17.13
CA VAL A 68 0.69 9.43 16.89
C VAL A 68 0.74 8.97 15.44
N SER A 69 0.82 9.90 14.49
CA SER A 69 0.91 9.61 13.06
C SER A 69 2.21 8.87 12.70
N LEU A 70 3.35 9.35 13.19
CA LEU A 70 4.64 8.69 13.01
C LEU A 70 4.65 7.27 13.61
N ARG A 71 4.10 7.10 14.82
CA ARG A 71 3.98 5.78 15.46
C ARG A 71 3.06 4.85 14.66
N THR A 72 1.99 5.38 14.11
CA THR A 72 1.06 4.60 13.27
C THR A 72 1.75 4.12 12.00
N LEU A 73 2.42 5.02 11.28
CA LEU A 73 3.18 4.69 10.09
C LEU A 73 4.29 3.68 10.40
N GLN A 74 5.08 3.89 11.47
CA GLN A 74 6.11 2.95 11.90
C GLN A 74 5.55 1.54 12.12
N ASN A 75 4.38 1.42 12.75
CA ASN A 75 3.76 0.11 13.00
C ASN A 75 3.32 -0.59 11.72
N CYS A 76 3.01 0.15 10.67
CA CYS A 76 2.66 -0.38 9.34
C CYS A 76 3.89 -0.71 8.49
N MET A 77 5.06 -0.14 8.79
CA MET A 77 6.32 -0.37 8.06
C MET A 77 7.03 -1.62 8.59
N GLN A 78 6.77 -2.75 7.94
CA GLN A 78 7.31 -4.07 8.32
C GLN A 78 8.18 -4.62 7.18
N SER A 79 8.03 -5.88 6.79
CA SER A 79 8.65 -6.39 5.56
C SER A 79 8.05 -5.79 4.29
N VAL A 80 6.89 -5.18 4.42
CA VAL A 80 6.16 -4.35 3.45
C VAL A 80 5.41 -3.26 4.22
N PHE A 81 4.76 -2.34 3.51
CA PHE A 81 3.75 -1.49 4.12
C PHE A 81 2.47 -2.29 4.35
N GLU A 82 2.11 -2.50 5.61
CA GLU A 82 0.92 -3.27 5.98
C GLU A 82 -0.28 -2.36 6.20
N ASP A 83 -1.39 -2.66 5.58
CA ASP A 83 -2.69 -2.22 6.07
C ASP A 83 -3.19 -3.22 7.12
N GLY A 84 -3.79 -2.69 8.18
CA GLY A 84 -4.32 -3.49 9.27
C GLY A 84 -3.30 -4.37 9.99
N PRO A 85 -2.18 -3.85 10.56
CA PRO A 85 -1.17 -4.66 11.25
C PRO A 85 -1.73 -5.48 12.42
N LYS A 86 -2.88 -5.10 12.96
CA LYS A 86 -3.64 -5.86 13.96
C LYS A 86 -4.61 -6.88 13.34
N ARG A 87 -4.99 -6.71 12.09
CA ARG A 87 -6.00 -7.48 11.37
C ARG A 87 -5.36 -8.51 10.44
N ASP A 88 -5.27 -8.23 9.14
CA ASP A 88 -4.85 -9.14 8.09
C ASP A 88 -3.44 -8.90 7.54
N ARG A 89 -2.84 -7.72 7.82
CA ARG A 89 -1.44 -7.38 7.46
C ARG A 89 -1.15 -7.46 5.97
N ARG A 90 -2.12 -7.11 5.15
CA ARG A 90 -1.98 -7.11 3.70
C ARG A 90 -1.22 -5.87 3.23
N LEU A 91 -0.44 -6.05 2.19
CA LEU A 91 0.04 -4.94 1.38
C LEU A 91 -1.04 -4.57 0.38
N TRP A 92 -1.78 -3.49 0.62
CA TRP A 92 -2.77 -2.92 -0.30
C TRP A 92 -2.12 -1.81 -1.14
N LEU A 93 -2.37 -1.80 -2.45
CA LEU A 93 -1.69 -0.86 -3.37
C LEU A 93 -2.13 0.59 -3.15
N GLY A 94 -3.42 0.84 -2.90
CA GLY A 94 -3.91 2.18 -2.60
C GLY A 94 -3.35 2.73 -1.29
N ASP A 95 -3.30 1.87 -0.26
CA ASP A 95 -2.74 2.20 1.06
C ASP A 95 -1.23 2.42 0.98
N LEU A 96 -0.52 1.58 0.23
CA LEU A 96 0.91 1.74 -0.05
C LEU A 96 1.23 3.14 -0.53
N ARG A 97 0.44 3.67 -1.48
CA ARG A 97 0.71 4.99 -2.05
C ARG A 97 0.68 6.08 -0.98
N LEU A 98 -0.35 6.09 -0.12
CA LEU A 98 -0.49 7.08 0.94
C LEU A 98 0.60 6.94 2.01
N GLN A 99 0.90 5.72 2.41
CA GLN A 99 1.98 5.42 3.37
C GLN A 99 3.35 5.79 2.81
N ALA A 100 3.60 5.54 1.51
CA ALA A 100 4.83 5.91 0.84
C ALA A 100 5.01 7.43 0.77
N LEU A 101 3.95 8.19 0.44
CA LEU A 101 4.00 9.66 0.45
C LEU A 101 4.38 10.20 1.83
N ALA A 102 3.79 9.66 2.90
CA ALA A 102 4.16 10.04 4.27
C ALA A 102 5.59 9.61 4.61
N ASN A 103 6.03 8.42 4.16
CA ASN A 103 7.40 7.93 4.36
C ASN A 103 8.44 8.81 3.67
N TYR A 104 8.15 9.38 2.50
CA TYR A 104 9.10 10.26 1.80
C TYR A 104 9.41 11.53 2.58
N GLU A 105 8.49 12.02 3.40
CA GLU A 105 8.64 13.22 4.24
C GLU A 105 9.11 12.90 5.67
N THR A 106 9.21 11.61 6.05
CA THR A 106 9.47 11.22 7.44
C THR A 106 10.64 10.25 7.56
N PHE A 107 10.41 8.97 7.32
CA PHE A 107 11.41 7.90 7.53
C PHE A 107 12.39 7.73 6.36
N HIS A 108 12.04 8.21 5.16
CA HIS A 108 12.85 8.10 3.95
C HIS A 108 13.30 6.68 3.58
N ASN A 109 12.51 5.66 3.97
CA ASN A 109 12.82 4.27 3.63
C ASN A 109 12.39 3.96 2.20
N MET A 110 13.24 4.28 1.23
CA MET A 110 13.00 4.06 -0.20
C MET A 110 13.02 2.58 -0.57
N ASP A 111 13.86 1.77 0.07
CA ASP A 111 13.99 0.34 -0.20
C ASP A 111 12.70 -0.42 0.10
N LEU A 112 11.97 -0.02 1.14
CA LEU A 112 10.69 -0.63 1.49
C LEU A 112 9.64 -0.36 0.41
N VAL A 113 9.58 0.88 -0.13
CA VAL A 113 8.66 1.23 -1.23
C VAL A 113 9.04 0.46 -2.50
N LYS A 114 10.32 0.47 -2.86
CA LYS A 114 10.87 -0.29 -4.00
C LYS A 114 10.47 -1.76 -3.92
N ARG A 115 10.69 -2.39 -2.77
CA ARG A 115 10.29 -3.78 -2.51
C ARG A 115 8.80 -4.00 -2.78
N CYS A 116 7.93 -3.14 -2.28
CA CYS A 116 6.48 -3.26 -2.47
C CYS A 116 6.09 -3.14 -3.94
N LEU A 117 6.68 -2.22 -4.70
CA LEU A 117 6.44 -2.08 -6.13
C LEU A 117 6.84 -3.34 -6.92
N TYR A 118 8.02 -3.91 -6.65
CA TYR A 118 8.45 -5.15 -7.29
C TYR A 118 7.55 -6.34 -6.93
N LEU A 119 7.06 -6.42 -5.70
CA LEU A 119 6.15 -7.49 -5.29
C LEU A 119 4.83 -7.45 -6.08
N PHE A 120 4.26 -6.27 -6.33
CA PHE A 120 3.07 -6.14 -7.18
C PHE A 120 3.34 -6.50 -8.64
N ALA A 121 4.48 -6.06 -9.19
CA ALA A 121 4.85 -6.33 -10.57
C ALA A 121 5.25 -7.79 -10.82
N ALA A 122 5.71 -8.51 -9.79
CA ALA A 122 6.19 -9.90 -9.90
C ALA A 122 5.09 -10.90 -10.22
N GLN A 123 3.84 -10.61 -9.87
CA GLN A 123 2.70 -11.50 -10.15
C GLN A 123 1.47 -10.69 -10.57
N THR A 124 1.20 -10.73 -11.85
CA THR A 124 0.02 -10.12 -12.47
C THR A 124 -0.94 -11.20 -12.95
N LYS A 125 -2.16 -10.82 -13.31
CA LYS A 125 -3.04 -11.67 -14.14
C LYS A 125 -2.41 -11.91 -15.52
N ASP A 126 -2.96 -12.85 -16.26
CA ASP A 126 -2.55 -13.16 -17.63
C ASP A 126 -2.63 -11.92 -18.56
N ASN A 127 -3.56 -11.00 -18.29
CA ASN A 127 -3.67 -9.75 -19.04
C ASN A 127 -2.69 -8.66 -18.56
N GLY A 128 -1.88 -8.92 -17.53
CA GLY A 128 -0.92 -7.97 -16.95
C GLY A 128 -1.47 -7.09 -15.83
N GLN A 129 -2.72 -7.26 -15.39
CA GLN A 129 -3.27 -6.48 -14.28
C GLN A 129 -2.64 -6.85 -12.94
N VAL A 130 -2.17 -5.87 -12.18
CA VAL A 130 -1.70 -6.06 -10.80
C VAL A 130 -2.90 -6.27 -9.85
N SER A 131 -2.72 -7.08 -8.81
CA SER A 131 -3.73 -7.28 -7.79
C SER A 131 -3.90 -6.02 -6.92
N ALA A 132 -5.05 -5.92 -6.24
CA ALA A 132 -5.28 -4.85 -5.30
C ALA A 132 -4.46 -5.01 -4.01
N CYS A 133 -4.21 -6.26 -3.61
CA CYS A 133 -3.41 -6.57 -2.42
C CYS A 133 -2.69 -7.91 -2.53
N LEU A 134 -1.71 -8.10 -1.65
CA LEU A 134 -0.96 -9.35 -1.52
C LEU A 134 -0.56 -9.59 -0.06
N PHE A 135 -0.28 -10.84 0.25
CA PHE A 135 0.29 -11.29 1.52
C PHE A 135 1.76 -11.64 1.35
N THR A 136 2.58 -11.34 2.35
CA THR A 136 3.98 -11.79 2.39
C THR A 136 4.20 -12.91 3.42
N GLU A 137 3.30 -13.04 4.39
CA GLU A 137 3.37 -14.04 5.46
C GLU A 137 2.09 -14.88 5.53
N PRO A 138 2.16 -16.18 5.86
CA PRO A 138 3.36 -17.01 6.08
C PRO A 138 4.12 -17.35 4.80
N LYS A 139 3.57 -17.03 3.63
CA LYS A 139 4.22 -17.14 2.32
C LYS A 139 3.67 -16.07 1.39
N PHE A 140 4.41 -15.75 0.34
CA PHE A 140 3.96 -14.82 -0.69
C PHE A 140 2.74 -15.38 -1.43
N ILE A 141 1.61 -14.66 -1.35
CA ILE A 141 0.36 -14.99 -2.04
C ILE A 141 -0.25 -13.69 -2.57
N VAL A 142 -0.55 -13.69 -3.86
CA VAL A 142 -1.35 -12.65 -4.48
C VAL A 142 -2.81 -12.95 -4.22
N ASP A 143 -3.55 -11.95 -3.76
CA ASP A 143 -5.00 -12.06 -3.57
C ASP A 143 -5.73 -12.02 -4.92
N ASP A 144 -6.90 -12.61 -4.99
CA ASP A 144 -7.78 -12.62 -6.16
C ASP A 144 -8.63 -11.34 -6.30
N THR A 145 -8.42 -10.37 -5.41
CA THR A 145 -9.06 -9.06 -5.46
C THR A 145 -8.35 -8.16 -6.46
N PHE A 146 -9.07 -7.74 -7.51
CA PHE A 146 -8.58 -6.83 -8.54
C PHE A 146 -9.48 -5.61 -8.63
N LEU A 147 -8.93 -4.47 -8.23
CA LEU A 147 -9.60 -3.17 -8.24
C LEU A 147 -8.98 -2.29 -9.32
N LEU A 148 -9.80 -1.74 -10.21
CA LEU A 148 -9.31 -0.98 -11.36
C LEU A 148 -8.58 0.30 -10.95
N ASP A 149 -9.11 1.04 -9.97
CA ASP A 149 -8.47 2.21 -9.39
C ASP A 149 -7.12 1.89 -8.73
N TYR A 150 -7.04 0.79 -7.97
CA TYR A 150 -5.78 0.36 -7.37
C TYR A 150 -4.74 -0.04 -8.43
N SER A 151 -5.16 -0.76 -9.47
CA SER A 151 -4.26 -1.10 -10.58
C SER A 151 -3.67 0.16 -11.23
N MET A 152 -4.47 1.18 -11.49
CA MET A 152 -3.99 2.45 -12.03
C MET A 152 -3.03 3.18 -11.09
N PHE A 153 -3.25 3.10 -9.77
CA PHE A 153 -2.35 3.70 -8.78
C PHE A 153 -0.95 3.10 -8.79
N PHE A 154 -0.73 1.94 -9.37
CA PHE A 154 0.63 1.39 -9.52
C PHE A 154 1.53 2.39 -10.26
N GLY A 155 1.07 2.93 -11.39
CA GLY A 155 1.84 3.93 -12.15
C GLY A 155 2.08 5.23 -11.38
N ALA A 156 1.05 5.70 -10.66
CA ALA A 156 1.21 6.90 -9.83
C ALA A 156 2.21 6.68 -8.69
N THR A 157 2.15 5.52 -8.01
CA THR A 157 3.07 5.17 -6.92
C THR A 157 4.52 5.02 -7.42
N LEU A 158 4.70 4.42 -8.60
CA LEU A 158 6.02 4.29 -9.24
C LEU A 158 6.62 5.66 -9.57
N TYR A 159 5.81 6.59 -10.10
CA TYR A 159 6.28 7.94 -10.38
C TYR A 159 6.62 8.70 -9.10
N ASP A 160 5.74 8.65 -8.09
CA ASP A 160 5.98 9.29 -6.79
C ASP A 160 7.27 8.75 -6.13
N TYR A 161 7.53 7.44 -6.26
CA TYR A 161 8.79 6.82 -5.82
C TYR A 161 10.01 7.40 -6.57
N TYR A 162 9.92 7.52 -7.89
CA TYR A 162 10.99 8.09 -8.70
C TYR A 162 11.26 9.55 -8.34
N GLU A 163 10.24 10.36 -8.15
CA GLU A 163 10.39 11.77 -7.72
C GLU A 163 11.12 11.87 -6.38
N ALA A 164 10.83 10.95 -5.44
CA ALA A 164 11.44 10.97 -4.11
C ALA A 164 12.86 10.38 -4.08
N SER A 165 13.15 9.37 -4.90
CA SER A 165 14.41 8.59 -4.83
C SER A 165 15.41 8.94 -5.92
N GLY A 166 14.95 9.41 -7.09
CA GLY A 166 15.76 9.54 -8.30
C GLY A 166 16.14 8.22 -8.96
N ASP A 167 15.58 7.07 -8.50
CA ASP A 167 15.92 5.73 -8.98
C ASP A 167 15.34 5.47 -10.38
N LYS A 168 16.07 5.93 -11.38
CA LYS A 168 15.70 5.77 -12.80
C LYS A 168 15.76 4.32 -13.29
N GLU A 169 16.55 3.48 -12.66
CA GLU A 169 16.66 2.05 -13.01
C GLU A 169 15.36 1.33 -12.66
N THR A 170 14.87 1.49 -11.43
CA THR A 170 13.55 0.96 -11.02
C THR A 170 12.42 1.53 -11.86
N LEU A 171 12.46 2.83 -12.17
CA LEU A 171 11.46 3.45 -13.04
C LEU A 171 11.41 2.76 -14.41
N LYS A 172 12.56 2.51 -15.01
CA LYS A 172 12.68 1.83 -16.31
C LYS A 172 12.18 0.38 -16.24
N ASP A 173 12.61 -0.36 -15.22
CA ASP A 173 12.23 -1.76 -15.03
C ASP A 173 10.72 -1.97 -14.92
N LEU A 174 10.04 -1.07 -14.20
CA LEU A 174 8.62 -1.21 -13.88
C LEU A 174 7.69 -0.39 -14.80
N SER A 175 8.24 0.42 -15.71
CA SER A 175 7.44 1.30 -16.60
C SER A 175 6.44 0.53 -17.45
N THR A 176 6.84 -0.61 -18.02
CA THR A 176 5.93 -1.44 -18.84
C THR A 176 4.74 -1.94 -18.04
N CYS A 177 4.96 -2.33 -16.78
CA CYS A 177 3.87 -2.72 -15.89
C CYS A 177 2.93 -1.52 -15.62
N ALA A 178 3.48 -0.32 -15.40
CA ALA A 178 2.70 0.90 -15.19
C ALA A 178 1.86 1.27 -16.42
N TYR A 179 2.44 1.22 -17.62
CA TYR A 179 1.72 1.47 -18.87
C TYR A 179 0.58 0.48 -19.07
N ARG A 180 0.83 -0.80 -18.79
CA ARG A 180 -0.17 -1.85 -18.94
C ARG A 180 -1.40 -1.65 -18.06
N GLN A 181 -1.27 -1.09 -16.85
CA GLN A 181 -2.42 -0.81 -16.00
C GLN A 181 -3.35 0.25 -16.63
N MET A 182 -2.78 1.24 -17.30
CA MET A 182 -3.56 2.27 -17.98
C MET A 182 -4.26 1.71 -19.24
N GLU A 183 -3.54 0.89 -20.03
CA GLU A 183 -4.11 0.21 -21.21
C GLU A 183 -5.31 -0.69 -20.83
N ILE A 184 -5.21 -1.43 -19.71
CA ILE A 184 -6.32 -2.24 -19.19
C ILE A 184 -7.51 -1.34 -18.80
N ALA A 185 -7.26 -0.19 -18.19
CA ALA A 185 -8.32 0.73 -17.82
C ALA A 185 -9.03 1.35 -19.04
N GLU A 186 -8.31 1.55 -20.14
CA GLU A 186 -8.87 2.09 -21.40
C GLU A 186 -9.92 1.17 -22.02
N GLU A 187 -9.85 -0.14 -21.82
CA GLU A 187 -10.85 -1.09 -22.30
C GLU A 187 -12.26 -0.84 -21.75
N TRP A 188 -12.35 -0.07 -20.66
CA TRP A 188 -13.61 0.24 -19.97
C TRP A 188 -14.19 1.61 -20.32
N PHE A 189 -13.60 2.34 -21.26
CA PHE A 189 -14.16 3.57 -21.78
C PHE A 189 -15.12 3.30 -22.95
N ASP A 190 -16.12 4.14 -23.07
CA ASP A 190 -17.07 4.12 -24.19
C ASP A 190 -16.60 5.02 -25.36
N GLU A 191 -17.39 5.06 -26.44
CA GLU A 191 -17.11 5.87 -27.61
C GLU A 191 -17.10 7.39 -27.36
N LYS A 192 -17.62 7.83 -26.20
CA LYS A 192 -17.62 9.23 -25.76
C LYS A 192 -16.46 9.55 -24.83
N ASN A 193 -15.52 8.63 -24.66
CA ASN A 193 -14.45 8.72 -23.68
C ASN A 193 -14.94 8.85 -22.23
N LEU A 194 -16.07 8.23 -21.89
CA LEU A 194 -16.59 8.13 -20.54
C LEU A 194 -16.38 6.71 -20.01
N LEU A 195 -15.88 6.60 -18.79
CA LEU A 195 -15.71 5.31 -18.15
C LEU A 195 -17.10 4.68 -17.91
N LYS A 196 -17.26 3.39 -18.24
CA LYS A 196 -18.48 2.64 -17.97
C LYS A 196 -18.75 2.58 -16.48
N ASN A 197 -20.02 2.58 -16.09
CA ASN A 197 -20.42 2.60 -14.69
C ASN A 197 -20.44 1.18 -14.08
N GLY A 198 -19.27 0.63 -13.76
CA GLY A 198 -19.14 -0.56 -12.92
C GLY A 198 -19.49 -1.91 -13.52
N GLU A 199 -19.91 -1.97 -14.80
CA GLU A 199 -20.18 -3.24 -15.48
C GLU A 199 -18.88 -3.89 -15.97
N GLY A 200 -18.53 -5.04 -15.38
CA GLY A 200 -17.40 -5.87 -15.82
C GLY A 200 -16.07 -5.59 -15.12
N PHE A 201 -15.96 -4.56 -14.30
CA PHE A 201 -14.79 -4.33 -13.44
C PHE A 201 -15.22 -3.95 -12.02
N TRP A 202 -14.30 -4.10 -11.09
CA TRP A 202 -14.49 -3.68 -9.71
C TRP A 202 -13.58 -2.49 -9.38
N GLY A 203 -14.13 -1.45 -8.74
CA GLY A 203 -13.41 -0.28 -8.24
C GLY A 203 -13.75 -0.02 -6.78
N PHE A 204 -12.75 0.36 -5.99
CA PHE A 204 -12.96 0.69 -4.59
C PHE A 204 -13.67 2.04 -4.43
N ILE A 205 -13.01 3.13 -4.74
CA ILE A 205 -13.42 4.52 -4.45
C ILE A 205 -14.00 4.72 -3.04
N ASP A 206 -15.04 3.97 -2.70
CA ASP A 206 -15.73 3.94 -1.41
C ASP A 206 -16.47 2.60 -1.22
N TRP A 207 -16.69 2.20 0.04
CA TRP A 207 -17.44 0.98 0.42
C TRP A 207 -18.95 1.19 0.46
N THR A 208 -19.45 2.40 0.24
CA THR A 208 -20.88 2.71 0.25
C THR A 208 -21.61 2.05 -0.92
N ASP A 209 -22.64 1.28 -0.61
CA ASP A 209 -23.48 0.61 -1.60
C ASP A 209 -24.29 1.63 -2.42
N GLY A 210 -24.53 1.32 -3.69
CA GLY A 210 -25.34 2.14 -4.60
C GLY A 210 -24.68 3.44 -5.07
N LEU A 211 -23.41 3.67 -4.74
CA LEU A 211 -22.67 4.85 -5.17
C LEU A 211 -22.36 4.78 -6.68
N ASN A 212 -22.70 5.83 -7.42
CA ASN A 212 -22.20 5.99 -8.77
C ASN A 212 -20.72 6.43 -8.72
N LYS A 213 -19.83 5.52 -9.05
CA LYS A 213 -18.36 5.72 -8.99
C LYS A 213 -17.75 6.24 -10.29
N GLN A 214 -18.53 6.39 -11.35
CA GLN A 214 -18.06 6.68 -12.70
C GLN A 214 -17.16 7.92 -12.78
N SER A 215 -17.65 9.05 -12.27
CA SER A 215 -16.90 10.32 -12.32
C SER A 215 -15.61 10.26 -11.49
N ALA A 216 -15.68 9.63 -10.31
CA ALA A 216 -14.52 9.47 -9.43
C ALA A 216 -13.46 8.57 -10.07
N MET A 217 -13.87 7.42 -10.63
CA MET A 217 -12.98 6.49 -11.34
C MET A 217 -12.35 7.15 -12.58
N GLN A 218 -13.11 7.93 -13.34
CA GLN A 218 -12.57 8.69 -14.47
C GLN A 218 -11.55 9.74 -14.02
N GLY A 219 -11.81 10.41 -12.90
CA GLY A 219 -10.84 11.31 -12.27
C GLY A 219 -9.54 10.59 -11.87
N VAL A 220 -9.63 9.38 -11.31
CA VAL A 220 -8.46 8.55 -11.01
C VAL A 220 -7.68 8.21 -12.28
N TYR A 221 -8.39 7.80 -13.37
CA TYR A 221 -7.72 7.53 -14.63
C TYR A 221 -6.95 8.76 -15.15
N ILE A 222 -7.59 9.92 -15.21
CA ILE A 222 -6.97 11.17 -15.70
C ILE A 222 -5.72 11.52 -14.88
N TYR A 223 -5.82 11.41 -13.55
CA TYR A 223 -4.71 11.65 -12.65
C TYR A 223 -3.55 10.67 -12.90
N CYS A 224 -3.83 9.38 -12.98
CA CYS A 224 -2.82 8.35 -13.20
C CYS A 224 -2.19 8.44 -14.59
N ALA A 225 -2.97 8.76 -15.64
CA ALA A 225 -2.45 9.02 -16.99
C ALA A 225 -1.43 10.15 -17.00
N GLY A 226 -1.69 11.25 -16.25
CA GLY A 226 -0.72 12.34 -16.09
C GLY A 226 0.56 11.90 -15.38
N LYS A 227 0.49 10.99 -14.40
CA LYS A 227 1.67 10.44 -13.73
C LYS A 227 2.46 9.50 -14.65
N VAL A 228 1.77 8.65 -15.40
CA VAL A 228 2.38 7.71 -16.36
C VAL A 228 2.99 8.44 -17.56
N GLN A 229 2.38 9.54 -18.02
CA GLN A 229 3.01 10.44 -18.97
C GLN A 229 4.39 10.91 -18.49
N LYS A 230 4.49 11.35 -17.24
CA LYS A 230 5.75 11.81 -16.64
C LYS A 230 6.79 10.68 -16.51
N ILE A 231 6.38 9.43 -16.30
CA ILE A 231 7.27 8.26 -16.38
C ILE A 231 7.91 8.19 -17.79
N ALA A 232 7.08 8.26 -18.82
CA ALA A 232 7.53 8.21 -20.21
C ALA A 232 8.49 9.37 -20.53
N GLU A 233 8.18 10.59 -20.10
CA GLU A 233 9.04 11.77 -20.25
C GLU A 233 10.40 11.58 -19.57
N ALA A 234 10.43 11.09 -18.33
CA ALA A 234 11.65 10.83 -17.57
C ALA A 234 12.54 9.75 -18.23
N LEU A 235 11.92 8.80 -18.94
CA LEU A 235 12.61 7.74 -19.69
C LEU A 235 13.00 8.16 -21.12
N GLY A 236 12.49 9.30 -21.63
CA GLY A 236 12.70 9.76 -22.99
C GLY A 236 11.83 9.06 -24.02
N ASP A 237 10.76 8.37 -23.58
CA ASP A 237 9.78 7.72 -24.47
C ASP A 237 8.73 8.74 -24.93
N THR A 238 9.06 9.48 -25.98
CA THR A 238 8.24 10.57 -26.49
C THR A 238 6.91 10.08 -27.09
N GLU A 239 6.88 8.86 -27.60
CA GLU A 239 5.65 8.25 -28.16
C GLU A 239 4.63 7.97 -27.05
N LYS A 240 5.04 7.26 -25.99
CA LYS A 240 4.19 6.97 -24.82
C LYS A 240 3.81 8.25 -24.08
N ALA A 241 4.71 9.22 -23.96
CA ALA A 241 4.40 10.51 -23.35
C ALA A 241 3.29 11.25 -24.11
N ALA A 242 3.39 11.35 -25.44
CA ALA A 242 2.38 11.96 -26.26
C ALA A 242 1.04 11.21 -26.22
N TYR A 243 1.09 9.88 -26.19
CA TYR A 243 -0.08 9.02 -26.07
C TYR A 243 -0.85 9.30 -24.77
N PHE A 244 -0.21 9.20 -23.61
CA PHE A 244 -0.88 9.41 -22.32
C PHE A 244 -1.33 10.85 -22.11
N ALA A 245 -0.60 11.84 -22.65
CA ALA A 245 -1.03 13.23 -22.65
C ALA A 245 -2.34 13.42 -23.44
N LYS A 246 -2.45 12.80 -24.60
CA LYS A 246 -3.68 12.81 -25.43
C LYS A 246 -4.83 12.15 -24.68
N GLU A 247 -4.61 10.93 -24.16
CA GLU A 247 -5.63 10.17 -23.44
C GLU A 247 -6.17 10.96 -22.22
N ALA A 248 -5.28 11.53 -21.41
CA ALA A 248 -5.67 12.35 -20.27
C ALA A 248 -6.51 13.57 -20.70
N LYS A 249 -6.12 14.23 -21.81
CA LYS A 249 -6.83 15.39 -22.33
C LYS A 249 -8.24 15.02 -22.83
N GLU A 250 -8.36 13.99 -23.67
CA GLU A 250 -9.64 13.58 -24.25
C GLU A 250 -10.65 13.16 -23.17
N LYS A 251 -10.20 12.39 -22.16
CA LYS A 251 -11.05 11.98 -21.04
C LYS A 251 -11.42 13.14 -20.13
N THR A 252 -10.52 14.13 -19.99
CA THR A 252 -10.82 15.37 -19.26
C THR A 252 -11.89 16.19 -19.98
N GLU A 253 -11.80 16.34 -21.31
CA GLU A 253 -12.80 17.08 -22.08
C GLU A 253 -14.17 16.36 -22.09
N ALA A 254 -14.17 15.03 -22.14
CA ALA A 254 -15.37 14.23 -21.99
C ALA A 254 -16.02 14.43 -20.61
N ALA A 255 -15.25 14.35 -19.53
CA ALA A 255 -15.75 14.54 -18.15
C ALA A 255 -16.31 15.94 -17.88
N LYS A 256 -15.84 16.97 -18.60
CA LYS A 256 -16.39 18.34 -18.50
C LYS A 256 -17.68 18.53 -19.26
N LYS A 257 -17.89 17.72 -20.29
CA LYS A 257 -19.03 17.87 -21.20
C LYS A 257 -20.27 17.13 -20.71
N TYR A 258 -20.10 16.03 -20.03
CA TYR A 258 -21.14 15.12 -19.57
C TYR A 258 -21.17 14.99 -18.05
#